data_054ebef5ff6bff562ef6cb3462078060
#
_entry.id   054ebef5ff6bff562ef6cb3462078060
#
_cell.length_a   1.000
_cell.length_b   1.000
_cell.length_c   1.000
_cell.angle_alpha   90.00
_cell.angle_beta   90.00
_cell.angle_gamma   90.00
#
_symmetry.space_group_name_H-M   'P 1'
#
loop_
_entity.id
_entity.type
_entity.pdbx_description
1 polymer ?
#
loop_
_entity_poly.entity_id
_entity_poly.type
_entity_poly.pdbx_seq_one_letter_code
_entity_poly.pdbx_strand_id
1 'polypeptide(L)'
;MTERPYSVFVGLDVGKGEHHACALDRDGARLHDKLLPQDETRIRELLARLSEHGPVLVVVDQPASIGALAVAVARHAGIDVGYLPGLAMRRIADLHPGQAKTDARDAYIIAEAARSMPHALRRVDVGEEALADLEVIVGFDDDLAGEVTRLANRIRGLLTQVHPALERVLGPIVQRPVTLDLLVRFGGPEGLRAAGRRRLLAVAKPRAPRSYERLVDQVQAALTEQTVTVPGTRAAELVLPQLASTLAGLLAQRDGAAAQIETILDAHPLSPVLTSMPGVGVRT
;
A
#
# COMPACT_ATOMS: atom_id res chain seq x y z
N MET A 1 9.39 31.25 -7.74
CA MET A 1 8.91 31.43 -6.36
C MET A 1 9.05 32.88 -6.03
N THR A 2 7.96 33.64 -5.86
CA THR A 2 7.98 34.94 -5.24
C THR A 2 8.49 34.75 -3.82
N GLU A 3 9.61 35.39 -3.45
CA GLU A 3 10.15 35.39 -2.10
C GLU A 3 9.09 35.94 -1.15
N ARG A 4 8.32 35.07 -0.50
CA ARG A 4 7.58 35.49 0.70
C ARG A 4 8.58 35.55 1.84
N PRO A 5 8.77 36.69 2.49
CA PRO A 5 9.74 36.81 3.56
C PRO A 5 9.18 36.15 4.82
N TYR A 6 9.44 34.87 4.98
CA TYR A 6 9.11 34.19 6.23
C TYR A 6 9.92 34.73 7.38
N SER A 7 9.29 34.82 8.54
CA SER A 7 9.95 35.27 9.80
C SER A 7 10.24 34.06 10.70
N VAL A 8 9.50 32.95 10.54
CA VAL A 8 9.63 31.75 11.36
C VAL A 8 9.74 30.54 10.45
N PHE A 9 10.68 29.67 10.76
CA PHE A 9 10.98 28.43 10.03
C PHE A 9 10.77 27.24 10.98
N VAL A 10 9.76 26.44 10.73
CA VAL A 10 9.40 25.29 11.56
C VAL A 10 9.82 24.02 10.87
N GLY A 11 10.70 23.26 11.49
CA GLY A 11 11.05 21.90 11.09
C GLY A 11 10.29 20.91 11.93
N LEU A 12 9.61 19.96 11.27
CA LEU A 12 8.93 18.84 11.92
C LEU A 12 9.62 17.54 11.51
N ASP A 13 10.22 16.87 12.46
CA ASP A 13 10.56 15.45 12.34
C ASP A 13 9.34 14.63 12.74
N VAL A 14 8.76 13.92 11.75
CA VAL A 14 7.43 13.32 11.95
C VAL A 14 7.50 11.89 12.48
N GLY A 15 6.79 11.61 13.56
CA GLY A 15 6.67 10.31 14.19
C GLY A 15 5.22 9.84 14.34
N LYS A 16 5.00 8.54 14.53
CA LYS A 16 3.66 7.93 14.60
C LYS A 16 2.79 8.44 15.74
N GLY A 17 3.34 8.60 16.92
CA GLY A 17 2.61 9.05 18.11
C GLY A 17 2.82 10.53 18.42
N GLU A 18 3.99 11.01 18.14
CA GLU A 18 4.40 12.40 18.37
C GLU A 18 5.46 12.79 17.36
N HIS A 19 5.52 14.07 17.07
CA HIS A 19 6.55 14.71 16.25
C HIS A 19 7.56 15.40 17.15
N HIS A 20 8.73 15.76 16.62
CA HIS A 20 9.55 16.79 17.23
C HIS A 20 9.44 18.07 16.40
N ALA A 21 9.10 19.19 17.04
CA ALA A 21 8.99 20.49 16.39
C ALA A 21 10.11 21.40 16.85
N CYS A 22 10.90 21.91 15.90
CA CYS A 22 11.86 22.97 16.12
C CYS A 22 11.48 24.20 15.29
N ALA A 23 11.40 25.37 15.89
CA ALA A 23 11.13 26.63 15.21
C ALA A 23 12.27 27.60 15.41
N LEU A 24 12.75 28.21 14.33
CA LEU A 24 13.80 29.20 14.29
C LEU A 24 13.27 30.54 13.75
N ASP A 25 13.78 31.64 14.25
CA ASP A 25 13.62 32.95 13.62
C ASP A 25 14.59 33.13 12.46
N ARG A 26 14.61 34.36 11.86
CA ARG A 26 15.52 34.69 10.75
C ARG A 26 16.99 34.62 11.14
N ASP A 27 17.31 34.94 12.38
CA ASP A 27 18.68 34.97 12.90
C ASP A 27 19.15 33.59 13.38
N GLY A 28 18.27 32.59 13.36
CA GLY A 28 18.53 31.21 13.80
C GLY A 28 18.33 31.00 15.30
N ALA A 29 17.76 31.99 16.01
CA ALA A 29 17.40 31.78 17.42
C ALA A 29 16.19 30.85 17.54
N ARG A 30 16.24 29.96 18.54
CA ARG A 30 15.17 28.97 18.75
C ARG A 30 13.98 29.61 19.44
N LEU A 31 12.83 29.61 18.77
CA LEU A 31 11.54 30.00 19.31
C LEU A 31 10.80 28.82 19.96
N HIS A 32 11.05 27.61 19.46
CA HIS A 32 10.46 26.36 19.98
C HIS A 32 11.38 25.18 19.69
N ASP A 33 11.45 24.22 20.61
CA ASP A 33 12.21 22.96 20.45
C ASP A 33 11.68 21.92 21.43
N LYS A 34 10.58 21.23 21.06
CA LYS A 34 9.87 20.28 21.94
C LYS A 34 9.11 19.23 21.14
N LEU A 35 8.77 18.16 21.82
CA LEU A 35 7.82 17.18 21.33
C LEU A 35 6.45 17.82 21.07
N LEU A 36 5.84 17.43 19.97
CA LEU A 36 4.53 17.86 19.51
C LEU A 36 3.67 16.60 19.30
N PRO A 37 2.63 16.39 20.13
CA PRO A 37 1.71 15.28 19.92
C PRO A 37 1.07 15.31 18.53
N GLN A 38 0.80 14.13 17.95
CA GLN A 38 0.06 13.98 16.71
C GLN A 38 -1.43 14.29 16.96
N ASP A 39 -1.75 15.53 17.28
CA ASP A 39 -3.07 16.02 17.68
C ASP A 39 -3.34 17.36 17.00
N GLU A 40 -4.49 17.48 16.33
CA GLU A 40 -4.85 18.69 15.57
C GLU A 40 -4.84 19.95 16.44
N THR A 41 -5.39 19.87 17.66
CA THR A 41 -5.47 21.03 18.56
C THR A 41 -4.10 21.52 18.96
N ARG A 42 -3.20 20.58 19.31
CA ARG A 42 -1.82 20.92 19.70
C ARG A 42 -1.00 21.49 18.57
N ILE A 43 -1.16 20.93 17.36
CA ILE A 43 -0.49 21.46 16.17
C ILE A 43 -1.00 22.86 15.88
N ARG A 44 -2.31 23.09 15.92
CA ARG A 44 -2.95 24.39 15.69
C ARG A 44 -2.51 25.43 16.72
N GLU A 45 -2.47 25.08 18.00
CA GLU A 45 -2.00 25.95 19.09
C GLU A 45 -0.53 26.37 18.90
N LEU A 46 0.33 25.43 18.50
CA LEU A 46 1.74 25.74 18.23
C LEU A 46 1.87 26.72 17.06
N LEU A 47 1.22 26.43 15.95
CA LEU A 47 1.29 27.24 14.73
C LEU A 47 0.72 28.64 14.97
N ALA A 48 -0.38 28.78 15.70
CA ALA A 48 -0.96 30.08 16.07
C ALA A 48 0.03 30.94 16.87
N ARG A 49 0.66 30.38 17.91
CA ARG A 49 1.68 31.07 18.70
C ARG A 49 2.89 31.51 17.86
N LEU A 50 3.35 30.61 16.97
CA LEU A 50 4.50 30.92 16.11
C LEU A 50 4.16 32.01 15.08
N SER A 51 2.91 32.07 14.63
CA SER A 51 2.43 33.12 13.70
C SER A 51 2.43 34.54 14.33
N GLU A 52 2.45 34.65 15.66
CA GLU A 52 2.61 35.95 16.35
C GLU A 52 3.96 36.59 16.06
N HIS A 53 4.98 35.80 15.70
CA HIS A 53 6.32 36.28 15.32
C HIS A 53 6.43 36.66 13.83
N GLY A 54 5.36 36.51 13.06
CA GLY A 54 5.29 36.83 11.64
C GLY A 54 5.00 35.62 10.73
N PRO A 55 5.17 35.78 9.41
CA PRO A 55 4.89 34.71 8.45
C PRO A 55 5.70 33.45 8.72
N VAL A 56 5.03 32.30 8.80
CA VAL A 56 5.59 30.99 9.12
C VAL A 56 5.76 30.15 7.86
N LEU A 57 6.86 29.41 7.77
CA LEU A 57 7.05 28.29 6.84
C LEU A 57 7.17 27.01 7.66
N VAL A 58 6.31 26.05 7.42
CA VAL A 58 6.42 24.70 7.99
C VAL A 58 7.12 23.79 7.00
N VAL A 59 8.11 23.03 7.44
CA VAL A 59 8.80 22.04 6.62
C VAL A 59 8.81 20.70 7.33
N VAL A 60 8.45 19.67 6.58
CA VAL A 60 8.42 18.28 7.04
C VAL A 60 9.40 17.43 6.23
N ASP A 61 9.84 16.31 6.78
CA ASP A 61 10.64 15.31 6.05
C ASP A 61 9.76 14.27 5.33
N GLN A 62 8.54 14.03 5.81
CA GLN A 62 7.56 13.12 5.23
C GLN A 62 6.17 13.77 5.19
N PRO A 63 5.78 14.41 4.08
CA PRO A 63 4.49 15.11 3.97
C PRO A 63 3.28 14.17 3.88
N ALA A 64 3.48 12.95 3.38
CA ALA A 64 2.44 11.92 3.28
C ALA A 64 2.38 11.05 4.54
N SER A 65 1.34 10.22 4.66
CA SER A 65 1.13 9.29 5.77
C SER A 65 1.25 9.93 7.16
N ILE A 66 2.38 9.77 7.85
CA ILE A 66 2.56 10.23 9.24
C ILE A 66 2.53 11.76 9.35
N GLY A 67 3.03 12.48 8.37
CA GLY A 67 3.06 13.96 8.35
C GLY A 67 1.76 14.61 7.85
N ALA A 68 0.84 13.84 7.29
CA ALA A 68 -0.35 14.36 6.60
C ALA A 68 -1.22 15.26 7.48
N LEU A 69 -1.44 14.91 8.75
CA LEU A 69 -2.23 15.73 9.68
C LEU A 69 -1.57 17.10 9.90
N ALA A 70 -0.27 17.13 10.19
CA ALA A 70 0.45 18.39 10.43
C ALA A 70 0.44 19.30 9.19
N VAL A 71 0.61 18.72 7.99
CA VAL A 71 0.50 19.44 6.71
C VAL A 71 -0.91 19.99 6.51
N ALA A 72 -1.95 19.19 6.74
CA ALA A 72 -3.34 19.59 6.59
C ALA A 72 -3.71 20.75 7.54
N VAL A 73 -3.30 20.67 8.81
CA VAL A 73 -3.53 21.72 9.81
C VAL A 73 -2.81 23.02 9.44
N ALA A 74 -1.55 22.95 9.01
CA ALA A 74 -0.79 24.13 8.59
C ALA A 74 -1.47 24.81 7.39
N ARG A 75 -1.87 24.05 6.38
CA ARG A 75 -2.57 24.57 5.21
C ARG A 75 -3.91 25.19 5.54
N HIS A 76 -4.69 24.53 6.39
CA HIS A 76 -5.98 25.07 6.85
C HIS A 76 -5.83 26.39 7.59
N ALA A 77 -4.69 26.61 8.25
CA ALA A 77 -4.32 27.87 8.88
C ALA A 77 -3.73 28.91 7.89
N GLY A 78 -3.67 28.60 6.58
CA GLY A 78 -3.09 29.48 5.56
C GLY A 78 -1.57 29.58 5.61
N ILE A 79 -0.90 28.63 6.27
CA ILE A 79 0.56 28.58 6.42
C ILE A 79 1.15 27.78 5.24
N ASP A 80 2.22 28.34 4.65
CA ASP A 80 2.94 27.65 3.58
C ASP A 80 3.68 26.42 4.10
N VAL A 81 3.62 25.32 3.33
CA VAL A 81 4.26 24.05 3.68
C VAL A 81 5.23 23.63 2.59
N GLY A 82 6.43 23.27 3.01
CA GLY A 82 7.44 22.64 2.17
C GLY A 82 7.85 21.28 2.74
N TYR A 83 8.59 20.50 1.96
CA TYR A 83 9.23 19.31 2.49
C TYR A 83 10.70 19.24 2.09
N LEU A 84 11.49 18.63 2.96
CA LEU A 84 12.90 18.38 2.75
C LEU A 84 13.08 16.90 2.37
N PRO A 85 13.46 16.59 1.10
CA PRO A 85 13.66 15.20 0.69
C PRO A 85 14.70 14.48 1.56
N GLY A 86 14.43 13.24 1.96
CA GLY A 86 15.28 12.49 2.89
C GLY A 86 16.75 12.36 2.46
N LEU A 87 17.04 12.32 1.16
CA LEU A 87 18.43 12.36 0.67
C LEU A 87 19.09 13.72 0.90
N ALA A 88 18.37 14.83 0.71
CA ALA A 88 18.85 16.17 0.99
C ALA A 88 19.07 16.34 2.50
N MET A 89 18.10 15.90 3.31
CA MET A 89 18.21 15.93 4.76
C MET A 89 19.48 15.20 5.27
N ARG A 90 19.75 13.99 4.78
CA ARG A 90 20.98 13.24 5.17
C ARG A 90 22.24 13.99 4.83
N ARG A 91 22.35 14.57 3.63
CA ARG A 91 23.53 15.36 3.21
C ARG A 91 23.71 16.62 4.04
N ILE A 92 22.61 17.27 4.43
CA ILE A 92 22.66 18.46 5.30
C ILE A 92 23.04 18.06 6.73
N ALA A 93 22.51 16.94 7.22
CA ALA A 93 22.85 16.41 8.54
C ALA A 93 24.36 16.14 8.71
N ASP A 94 25.02 15.68 7.63
CA ASP A 94 26.48 15.45 7.63
C ASP A 94 27.31 16.74 7.78
N LEU A 95 26.75 17.91 7.49
CA LEU A 95 27.40 19.20 7.67
C LEU A 95 27.30 19.74 9.11
N HIS A 96 26.42 19.13 9.93
CA HIS A 96 26.22 19.54 11.32
C HIS A 96 27.01 18.65 12.28
N PRO A 97 27.74 19.23 13.27
CA PRO A 97 28.49 18.43 14.22
C PRO A 97 27.60 17.56 15.11
N GLY A 98 28.08 16.37 15.44
CA GLY A 98 27.42 15.39 16.29
C GLY A 98 26.93 14.16 15.50
N GLN A 99 27.19 12.95 16.07
CA GLN A 99 26.84 11.67 15.42
C GLN A 99 25.53 11.04 15.95
N ALA A 100 25.03 11.50 17.08
CA ALA A 100 23.81 10.95 17.66
C ALA A 100 22.58 11.40 16.85
N LYS A 101 21.85 10.44 16.26
CA LYS A 101 20.56 10.67 15.65
C LYS A 101 19.53 10.85 16.75
N THR A 102 18.88 12.02 16.79
CA THR A 102 17.75 12.30 17.69
C THR A 102 16.72 13.11 16.93
N ASP A 103 15.45 12.90 17.24
CA ASP A 103 14.33 13.59 16.58
C ASP A 103 14.44 15.13 16.76
N ALA A 104 14.95 15.60 17.90
CA ALA A 104 15.22 17.01 18.14
C ALA A 104 16.29 17.59 17.19
N ARG A 105 17.35 16.81 16.92
CA ARG A 105 18.38 17.21 15.97
C ARG A 105 17.84 17.22 14.55
N ASP A 106 17.06 16.21 14.19
CA ASP A 106 16.49 16.09 12.85
C ASP A 106 15.50 17.23 12.59
N ALA A 107 14.61 17.55 13.54
CA ALA A 107 13.74 18.72 13.48
C ALA A 107 14.51 20.05 13.36
N TYR A 108 15.60 20.21 14.10
CA TYR A 108 16.48 21.39 13.99
C TYR A 108 17.11 21.49 12.60
N ILE A 109 17.62 20.40 12.05
CA ILE A 109 18.24 20.37 10.71
C ILE A 109 17.21 20.74 9.64
N ILE A 110 15.96 20.26 9.76
CA ILE A 110 14.88 20.62 8.85
C ILE A 110 14.57 22.11 8.93
N ALA A 111 14.45 22.68 10.14
CA ALA A 111 14.21 24.11 10.35
C ALA A 111 15.35 24.96 9.81
N GLU A 112 16.60 24.57 10.06
CA GLU A 112 17.79 25.30 9.59
C GLU A 112 17.92 25.22 8.05
N ALA A 113 17.62 24.06 7.45
CA ALA A 113 17.57 23.94 6.01
C ALA A 113 16.47 24.84 5.40
N ALA A 114 15.30 24.93 6.06
CA ALA A 114 14.24 25.83 5.65
C ALA A 114 14.66 27.29 5.64
N ARG A 115 15.43 27.71 6.66
CA ARG A 115 15.95 29.06 6.84
C ARG A 115 17.08 29.41 5.87
N SER A 116 18.08 28.53 5.75
CA SER A 116 19.36 28.85 5.08
C SER A 116 19.46 28.27 3.65
N MET A 117 18.70 27.24 3.31
CA MET A 117 18.78 26.53 2.03
C MET A 117 17.40 26.34 1.38
N PRO A 118 16.61 27.40 1.11
CA PRO A 118 15.26 27.28 0.56
C PRO A 118 15.21 26.53 -0.79
N HIS A 119 16.32 26.53 -1.53
CA HIS A 119 16.46 25.81 -2.79
C HIS A 119 16.50 24.27 -2.62
N ALA A 120 16.81 23.77 -1.43
CA ALA A 120 16.78 22.34 -1.11
C ALA A 120 15.36 21.83 -0.83
N LEU A 121 14.42 22.73 -0.59
CA LEU A 121 13.03 22.40 -0.32
C LEU A 121 12.25 22.14 -1.60
N ARG A 122 11.28 21.25 -1.50
CA ARG A 122 10.24 21.06 -2.50
C ARG A 122 8.91 21.57 -1.98
N ARG A 123 8.06 22.05 -2.88
CA ARG A 123 6.68 22.36 -2.52
C ARG A 123 5.94 21.07 -2.23
N VAL A 124 5.08 21.13 -1.22
CA VAL A 124 4.04 20.13 -1.05
C VAL A 124 2.86 20.63 -1.88
N ASP A 125 2.73 20.13 -3.11
CA ASP A 125 1.70 20.64 -4.02
C ASP A 125 0.29 20.20 -3.57
N VAL A 126 -0.68 21.10 -3.76
CA VAL A 126 -2.08 20.94 -3.36
C VAL A 126 -2.84 20.06 -4.38
N GLY A 127 -2.18 19.64 -5.45
CA GLY A 127 -2.78 18.90 -6.55
C GLY A 127 -3.16 17.45 -6.27
N GLU A 128 -3.05 16.94 -5.00
CA GLU A 128 -2.81 15.52 -4.86
C GLU A 128 -3.59 14.83 -3.75
N GLU A 129 -4.82 15.27 -3.50
CA GLU A 129 -5.81 14.40 -2.86
C GLU A 129 -5.90 13.07 -3.66
N ALA A 130 -5.94 13.15 -4.99
CA ALA A 130 -5.91 12.01 -5.88
C ALA A 130 -4.64 11.16 -5.75
N LEU A 131 -3.46 11.75 -5.55
CA LEU A 131 -2.22 11.00 -5.31
C LEU A 131 -2.19 10.36 -3.94
N ALA A 132 -2.65 11.04 -2.91
CA ALA A 132 -2.76 10.46 -1.57
C ALA A 132 -3.74 9.28 -1.56
N ASP A 133 -4.88 9.41 -2.24
CA ASP A 133 -5.84 8.32 -2.41
C ASP A 133 -5.22 7.14 -3.17
N LEU A 134 -4.48 7.42 -4.25
CA LEU A 134 -3.79 6.39 -5.02
C LEU A 134 -2.72 5.67 -4.18
N GLU A 135 -1.91 6.37 -3.40
CA GLU A 135 -0.92 5.76 -2.51
C GLU A 135 -1.56 4.76 -1.53
N VAL A 136 -2.69 5.14 -0.93
CA VAL A 136 -3.42 4.26 0.00
C VAL A 136 -3.98 3.02 -0.72
N ILE A 137 -4.62 3.20 -1.89
CA ILE A 137 -5.27 2.09 -2.59
C ILE A 137 -4.23 1.17 -3.24
N VAL A 138 -3.14 1.71 -3.79
CA VAL A 138 -2.03 0.92 -4.34
C VAL A 138 -1.33 0.13 -3.24
N GLY A 139 -1.04 0.75 -2.09
CA GLY A 139 -0.48 0.04 -0.94
C GLY A 139 -1.37 -1.11 -0.47
N PHE A 140 -2.69 -0.90 -0.46
CA PHE A 140 -3.65 -1.96 -0.15
C PHE A 140 -3.65 -3.09 -1.20
N ASP A 141 -3.60 -2.79 -2.51
CA ASP A 141 -3.50 -3.83 -3.55
C ASP A 141 -2.21 -4.64 -3.46
N ASP A 142 -1.09 -4.01 -3.11
CA ASP A 142 0.19 -4.68 -2.90
C ASP A 142 0.14 -5.66 -1.71
N ASP A 143 -0.48 -5.26 -0.61
CA ASP A 143 -0.70 -6.14 0.55
C ASP A 143 -1.57 -7.35 0.16
N LEU A 144 -2.67 -7.10 -0.54
CA LEU A 144 -3.55 -8.16 -1.06
C LEU A 144 -2.80 -9.09 -2.02
N ALA A 145 -1.91 -8.58 -2.88
CA ALA A 145 -1.10 -9.39 -3.79
C ALA A 145 -0.18 -10.36 -3.03
N GLY A 146 0.41 -9.89 -1.94
CA GLY A 146 1.18 -10.72 -1.02
C GLY A 146 0.35 -11.83 -0.39
N GLU A 147 -0.86 -11.51 0.08
CA GLU A 147 -1.78 -12.49 0.67
C GLU A 147 -2.28 -13.52 -0.35
N VAL A 148 -2.65 -13.10 -1.55
CA VAL A 148 -3.03 -13.98 -2.66
C VAL A 148 -1.92 -14.99 -2.94
N THR A 149 -0.68 -14.54 -3.01
CA THR A 149 0.48 -15.41 -3.25
C THR A 149 0.67 -16.43 -2.12
N ARG A 150 0.58 -16.00 -0.86
CA ARG A 150 0.70 -16.89 0.31
C ARG A 150 -0.41 -17.95 0.32
N LEU A 151 -1.66 -17.54 0.07
CA LEU A 151 -2.80 -18.46 0.07
C LEU A 151 -2.74 -19.45 -1.10
N ALA A 152 -2.42 -18.99 -2.30
CA ALA A 152 -2.24 -19.83 -3.47
C ALA A 152 -1.18 -20.91 -3.22
N ASN A 153 -0.03 -20.53 -2.66
CA ASN A 153 1.03 -21.48 -2.29
C ASN A 153 0.58 -22.46 -1.20
N ARG A 154 -0.24 -22.04 -0.25
CA ARG A 154 -0.78 -22.92 0.79
C ARG A 154 -1.75 -23.95 0.22
N ILE A 155 -2.63 -23.57 -0.70
CA ILE A 155 -3.53 -24.50 -1.42
C ILE A 155 -2.70 -25.50 -2.22
N ARG A 156 -1.70 -25.03 -2.98
CA ARG A 156 -0.81 -25.89 -3.76
C ARG A 156 -0.04 -26.87 -2.86
N GLY A 157 0.50 -26.38 -1.74
CA GLY A 157 1.20 -27.24 -0.77
C GLY A 157 0.32 -28.35 -0.20
N LEU A 158 -0.93 -28.04 0.15
CA LEU A 158 -1.89 -29.07 0.59
C LEU A 158 -2.21 -30.07 -0.51
N LEU A 159 -2.45 -29.61 -1.74
CA LEU A 159 -2.69 -30.51 -2.89
C LEU A 159 -1.46 -31.38 -3.18
N THR A 160 -0.26 -30.80 -3.15
CA THR A 160 1.00 -31.56 -3.32
C THR A 160 1.13 -32.65 -2.25
N GLN A 161 0.77 -32.34 -1.01
CA GLN A 161 0.86 -33.29 0.10
C GLN A 161 -0.10 -34.46 -0.05
N VAL A 162 -1.35 -34.21 -0.44
CA VAL A 162 -2.41 -35.25 -0.42
C VAL A 162 -2.68 -35.85 -1.79
N HIS A 163 -2.45 -35.10 -2.88
CA HIS A 163 -2.77 -35.56 -4.25
C HIS A 163 -1.92 -34.83 -5.31
N PRO A 164 -0.63 -35.17 -5.48
CA PRO A 164 0.27 -34.49 -6.42
C PRO A 164 -0.23 -34.44 -7.87
N ALA A 165 -0.92 -35.49 -8.34
CA ALA A 165 -1.48 -35.51 -9.69
C ALA A 165 -2.52 -34.40 -9.89
N LEU A 166 -3.35 -34.15 -8.88
CA LEU A 166 -4.35 -33.08 -8.92
C LEU A 166 -3.70 -31.69 -8.82
N GLU A 167 -2.63 -31.56 -8.04
CA GLU A 167 -1.85 -30.30 -7.98
C GLU A 167 -1.28 -29.93 -9.34
N ARG A 168 -0.75 -30.89 -10.10
CA ARG A 168 -0.23 -30.61 -11.45
C ARG A 168 -1.28 -30.02 -12.40
N VAL A 169 -2.54 -30.34 -12.18
CA VAL A 169 -3.66 -29.81 -13.00
C VAL A 169 -4.18 -28.48 -12.47
N LEU A 170 -4.47 -28.38 -11.18
CA LEU A 170 -5.12 -27.24 -10.56
C LEU A 170 -4.13 -26.17 -10.06
N GLY A 171 -2.93 -26.58 -9.63
CA GLY A 171 -1.93 -25.68 -9.04
C GLY A 171 -1.52 -24.53 -9.94
N PRO A 172 -1.18 -24.75 -11.22
CA PRO A 172 -0.81 -23.68 -12.16
C PRO A 172 -1.93 -22.67 -12.41
N ILE A 173 -3.18 -23.06 -12.17
CA ILE A 173 -4.37 -22.24 -12.40
C ILE A 173 -5.17 -22.01 -11.12
N VAL A 174 -4.55 -22.13 -9.95
CA VAL A 174 -5.23 -22.08 -8.64
C VAL A 174 -5.99 -20.77 -8.40
N GLN A 175 -5.50 -19.66 -8.97
CA GLN A 175 -6.16 -18.35 -8.86
C GLN A 175 -7.30 -18.14 -9.86
N ARG A 176 -7.52 -19.07 -10.79
CA ARG A 176 -8.63 -18.92 -11.74
C ARG A 176 -9.98 -19.23 -11.08
N PRO A 177 -11.03 -18.44 -11.36
CA PRO A 177 -12.35 -18.63 -10.76
C PRO A 177 -12.88 -20.05 -10.89
N VAL A 178 -12.63 -20.72 -12.00
CA VAL A 178 -13.06 -22.12 -12.22
C VAL A 178 -12.45 -23.08 -11.20
N THR A 179 -11.16 -22.92 -10.89
CA THR A 179 -10.46 -23.77 -9.91
C THR A 179 -10.98 -23.51 -8.50
N LEU A 180 -11.15 -22.24 -8.16
CA LEU A 180 -11.68 -21.84 -6.85
C LEU A 180 -13.11 -22.35 -6.64
N ASP A 181 -13.99 -22.18 -7.63
CA ASP A 181 -15.36 -22.68 -7.56
C ASP A 181 -15.43 -24.22 -7.40
N LEU A 182 -14.53 -24.96 -8.08
CA LEU A 182 -14.43 -26.40 -7.92
C LEU A 182 -14.00 -26.78 -6.50
N LEU A 183 -12.97 -26.13 -5.95
CA LEU A 183 -12.46 -26.39 -4.61
C LEU A 183 -13.46 -25.95 -3.52
N VAL A 184 -14.09 -24.80 -3.67
CA VAL A 184 -15.12 -24.32 -2.72
C VAL A 184 -16.30 -25.27 -2.67
N ARG A 185 -16.74 -25.75 -3.82
CA ARG A 185 -17.97 -26.54 -3.92
C ARG A 185 -17.79 -27.99 -3.59
N PHE A 186 -16.64 -28.57 -3.93
CA PHE A 186 -16.42 -30.00 -3.83
C PHE A 186 -15.29 -30.40 -2.88
N GLY A 187 -14.47 -29.43 -2.44
CA GLY A 187 -13.32 -29.69 -1.58
C GLY A 187 -12.10 -30.17 -2.35
N GLY A 188 -11.43 -31.16 -1.81
CA GLY A 188 -10.23 -31.76 -2.37
C GLY A 188 -10.50 -33.00 -3.25
N PRO A 189 -9.52 -33.91 -3.32
CA PRO A 189 -9.58 -35.06 -4.24
C PRO A 189 -10.79 -36.00 -4.01
N GLU A 190 -11.20 -36.23 -2.77
CA GLU A 190 -12.31 -37.14 -2.48
C GLU A 190 -13.66 -36.53 -2.87
N GLY A 191 -13.87 -35.23 -2.54
CA GLY A 191 -15.08 -34.53 -2.90
C GLY A 191 -15.23 -34.33 -4.41
N LEU A 192 -14.12 -34.03 -5.12
CA LEU A 192 -14.12 -33.93 -6.58
C LEU A 192 -14.43 -35.28 -7.25
N ARG A 193 -13.90 -36.39 -6.70
CA ARG A 193 -14.20 -37.75 -7.16
C ARG A 193 -15.68 -38.09 -6.95
N ALA A 194 -16.22 -37.79 -5.77
CA ALA A 194 -17.63 -38.04 -5.43
C ALA A 194 -18.60 -37.17 -6.24
N ALA A 195 -18.20 -35.97 -6.66
CA ALA A 195 -19.02 -35.11 -7.51
C ALA A 195 -19.27 -35.71 -8.90
N GLY A 196 -18.27 -36.36 -9.46
CA GLY A 196 -18.33 -36.97 -10.80
C GLY A 196 -18.38 -35.95 -11.94
N ARG A 197 -18.12 -36.41 -13.17
CA ARG A 197 -17.95 -35.59 -14.37
C ARG A 197 -19.06 -34.56 -14.60
N ARG A 198 -20.31 -34.99 -14.48
CA ARG A 198 -21.48 -34.14 -14.77
C ARG A 198 -21.56 -32.91 -13.89
N ARG A 199 -21.29 -33.04 -12.58
CA ARG A 199 -21.33 -31.93 -11.62
C ARG A 199 -20.14 -31.01 -11.80
N LEU A 200 -18.94 -31.55 -12.09
CA LEU A 200 -17.75 -30.77 -12.38
C LEU A 200 -17.95 -29.91 -13.64
N LEU A 201 -18.50 -30.48 -14.72
CA LEU A 201 -18.84 -29.73 -15.94
C LEU A 201 -19.83 -28.57 -15.66
N ALA A 202 -20.84 -28.82 -14.85
CA ALA A 202 -21.85 -27.82 -14.52
C ALA A 202 -21.25 -26.61 -13.80
N VAL A 203 -20.24 -26.80 -12.95
CA VAL A 203 -19.52 -25.72 -12.26
C VAL A 203 -18.49 -25.05 -13.18
N ALA A 204 -17.77 -25.83 -13.98
CA ALA A 204 -16.69 -25.30 -14.79
C ALA A 204 -17.17 -24.51 -16.04
N LYS A 205 -18.30 -24.91 -16.64
CA LYS A 205 -18.81 -24.32 -17.90
C LYS A 205 -19.00 -22.80 -17.85
N PRO A 206 -19.68 -22.22 -16.82
CA PRO A 206 -19.86 -20.76 -16.74
C PRO A 206 -18.56 -19.99 -16.54
N ARG A 207 -17.55 -20.60 -15.93
CA ARG A 207 -16.27 -19.97 -15.58
C ARG A 207 -15.17 -20.16 -16.63
N ALA A 208 -15.28 -21.19 -17.47
CA ALA A 208 -14.27 -21.51 -18.49
C ALA A 208 -14.92 -22.04 -19.78
N PRO A 209 -15.79 -21.28 -20.47
CA PRO A 209 -16.66 -21.78 -21.54
C PRO A 209 -15.92 -22.42 -22.72
N ARG A 210 -14.65 -22.04 -22.94
CA ARG A 210 -13.83 -22.57 -24.04
C ARG A 210 -12.96 -23.77 -23.66
N SER A 211 -12.78 -24.04 -22.33
CA SER A 211 -11.80 -25.04 -21.87
C SER A 211 -12.31 -25.95 -20.75
N TYR A 212 -13.57 -25.78 -20.34
CA TYR A 212 -14.14 -26.51 -19.20
C TYR A 212 -14.13 -28.04 -19.37
N GLU A 213 -14.39 -28.54 -20.57
CA GLU A 213 -14.38 -29.99 -20.83
C GLU A 213 -12.98 -30.56 -20.65
N ARG A 214 -11.99 -29.94 -21.32
CA ARG A 214 -10.59 -30.36 -21.21
C ARG A 214 -10.10 -30.29 -19.74
N LEU A 215 -10.45 -29.25 -19.00
CA LEU A 215 -10.07 -29.12 -17.60
C LEU A 215 -10.69 -30.25 -16.76
N VAL A 216 -11.97 -30.52 -16.93
CA VAL A 216 -12.64 -31.57 -16.18
C VAL A 216 -12.09 -32.96 -16.54
N ASP A 217 -11.77 -33.22 -17.80
CA ASP A 217 -11.14 -34.47 -18.22
C ASP A 217 -9.73 -34.62 -17.62
N GLN A 218 -8.95 -33.56 -17.53
CA GLN A 218 -7.65 -33.55 -16.85
C GLN A 218 -7.79 -33.80 -15.34
N VAL A 219 -8.76 -33.18 -14.70
CA VAL A 219 -9.06 -33.43 -13.28
C VAL A 219 -9.45 -34.91 -13.06
N GLN A 220 -10.30 -35.47 -13.89
CA GLN A 220 -10.69 -36.86 -13.75
C GLN A 220 -9.53 -37.83 -14.00
N ALA A 221 -8.71 -37.58 -15.00
CA ALA A 221 -7.50 -38.35 -15.26
C ALA A 221 -6.56 -38.34 -14.04
N ALA A 222 -6.31 -37.13 -13.47
CA ALA A 222 -5.50 -36.99 -12.28
C ALA A 222 -6.07 -37.74 -11.07
N LEU A 223 -7.41 -37.69 -10.86
CA LEU A 223 -8.06 -38.41 -9.79
C LEU A 223 -8.00 -39.95 -9.97
N THR A 224 -7.90 -40.45 -11.19
CA THR A 224 -7.74 -41.86 -11.51
C THR A 224 -6.29 -42.32 -11.36
N GLU A 225 -5.31 -41.44 -11.62
CA GLU A 225 -3.88 -41.73 -11.50
C GLU A 225 -3.49 -42.11 -10.07
N GLN A 226 -4.13 -41.51 -9.05
CA GLN A 226 -3.84 -41.78 -7.64
C GLN A 226 -5.04 -42.50 -6.98
N THR A 227 -4.87 -43.75 -6.63
CA THR A 227 -5.89 -44.56 -5.96
C THR A 227 -5.68 -44.65 -4.45
N VAL A 228 -4.48 -44.38 -3.97
CA VAL A 228 -4.12 -44.44 -2.55
C VAL A 228 -4.48 -43.13 -1.86
N THR A 229 -5.19 -43.21 -0.73
CA THR A 229 -5.48 -42.06 0.12
C THR A 229 -4.31 -41.82 1.07
N VAL A 230 -3.75 -40.61 1.02
CA VAL A 230 -2.63 -40.18 1.88
C VAL A 230 -3.18 -39.77 3.25
N PRO A 231 -2.47 -40.07 4.38
CA PRO A 231 -2.83 -39.50 5.67
C PRO A 231 -2.91 -37.97 5.64
N GLY A 232 -3.97 -37.40 6.24
CA GLY A 232 -4.26 -35.98 6.20
C GLY A 232 -5.21 -35.52 5.10
N THR A 233 -5.56 -36.36 4.12
CA THR A 233 -6.54 -36.05 3.05
C THR A 233 -7.86 -35.55 3.63
N ARG A 234 -8.40 -36.20 4.68
CA ARG A 234 -9.65 -35.76 5.32
C ARG A 234 -9.58 -34.37 5.91
N ALA A 235 -8.45 -34.01 6.49
CA ALA A 235 -8.24 -32.63 7.00
C ALA A 235 -8.11 -31.63 5.84
N ALA A 236 -7.41 -32.01 4.77
CA ALA A 236 -7.29 -31.18 3.57
C ALA A 236 -8.66 -30.91 2.92
N GLU A 237 -9.56 -31.92 2.86
CA GLU A 237 -10.95 -31.76 2.36
C GLU A 237 -11.74 -30.67 3.12
N LEU A 238 -11.50 -30.50 4.42
CA LEU A 238 -12.16 -29.49 5.24
C LEU A 238 -11.52 -28.09 5.06
N VAL A 239 -10.22 -28.04 4.81
CA VAL A 239 -9.47 -26.78 4.77
C VAL A 239 -9.42 -26.16 3.37
N LEU A 240 -9.31 -26.97 2.32
CA LEU A 240 -9.22 -26.50 0.93
C LEU A 240 -10.39 -25.58 0.51
N PRO A 241 -11.67 -25.90 0.82
CA PRO A 241 -12.78 -25.01 0.49
C PRO A 241 -12.68 -23.64 1.14
N GLN A 242 -12.24 -23.60 2.40
CA GLN A 242 -12.09 -22.36 3.16
C GLN A 242 -10.97 -21.49 2.58
N LEU A 243 -9.80 -22.07 2.29
CA LEU A 243 -8.69 -21.37 1.66
C LEU A 243 -9.07 -20.87 0.26
N ALA A 244 -9.78 -21.68 -0.53
CA ALA A 244 -10.24 -21.30 -1.86
C ALA A 244 -11.26 -20.16 -1.81
N SER A 245 -12.19 -20.18 -0.84
CA SER A 245 -13.16 -19.10 -0.62
C SER A 245 -12.45 -17.79 -0.21
N THR A 246 -11.50 -17.86 0.72
CA THR A 246 -10.71 -16.69 1.12
C THR A 246 -9.91 -16.14 -0.06
N LEU A 247 -9.26 -17.00 -0.84
CA LEU A 247 -8.51 -16.58 -2.03
C LEU A 247 -9.41 -15.91 -3.08
N ALA A 248 -10.62 -16.43 -3.30
CA ALA A 248 -11.60 -15.82 -4.18
C ALA A 248 -12.02 -14.42 -3.70
N GLY A 249 -12.21 -14.24 -2.38
CA GLY A 249 -12.50 -12.95 -1.77
C GLY A 249 -11.37 -11.94 -1.95
N LEU A 250 -10.11 -12.33 -1.74
CA LEU A 250 -8.94 -11.46 -1.95
C LEU A 250 -8.80 -11.04 -3.43
N LEU A 251 -9.01 -11.94 -4.36
CA LEU A 251 -8.98 -11.61 -5.80
C LEU A 251 -10.07 -10.61 -6.17
N ALA A 252 -11.30 -10.77 -5.63
CA ALA A 252 -12.38 -9.81 -5.85
C ALA A 252 -12.07 -8.43 -5.24
N GLN A 253 -11.43 -8.37 -4.07
CA GLN A 253 -10.98 -7.11 -3.48
C GLN A 253 -9.92 -6.43 -4.35
N ARG A 254 -8.98 -7.18 -4.90
CA ARG A 254 -7.98 -6.66 -5.84
C ARG A 254 -8.59 -6.10 -7.12
N ASP A 255 -9.60 -6.78 -7.66
CA ASP A 255 -10.31 -6.27 -8.83
C ASP A 255 -11.08 -4.97 -8.50
N GLY A 256 -11.64 -4.87 -7.28
CA GLY A 256 -12.26 -3.64 -6.78
C GLY A 256 -11.25 -2.49 -6.62
N ALA A 257 -10.09 -2.77 -6.02
CA ALA A 257 -9.02 -1.77 -5.87
C ALA A 257 -8.52 -1.28 -7.24
N ALA A 258 -8.30 -2.18 -8.21
CA ALA A 258 -7.92 -1.82 -9.55
C ALA A 258 -8.93 -0.90 -10.25
N ALA A 259 -10.22 -1.17 -10.09
CA ALA A 259 -11.27 -0.31 -10.67
C ALA A 259 -11.30 1.10 -10.03
N GLN A 260 -11.02 1.19 -8.72
CA GLN A 260 -10.91 2.49 -8.05
C GLN A 260 -9.67 3.26 -8.53
N ILE A 261 -8.51 2.60 -8.63
CA ILE A 261 -7.28 3.19 -9.18
C ILE A 261 -7.53 3.73 -10.59
N GLU A 262 -8.17 2.94 -11.46
CA GLU A 262 -8.52 3.35 -12.83
C GLU A 262 -9.40 4.60 -12.84
N THR A 263 -10.42 4.64 -11.98
CA THR A 263 -11.32 5.80 -11.86
C THR A 263 -10.58 7.07 -11.45
N ILE A 264 -9.67 6.99 -10.48
CA ILE A 264 -8.88 8.14 -10.00
C ILE A 264 -7.88 8.58 -11.07
N LEU A 265 -7.21 7.63 -11.73
CA LEU A 265 -6.26 7.92 -12.80
C LEU A 265 -6.93 8.59 -13.99
N ASP A 266 -8.09 8.09 -14.44
CA ASP A 266 -8.81 8.64 -15.59
C ASP A 266 -9.29 10.08 -15.36
N ALA A 267 -9.58 10.45 -14.11
CA ALA A 267 -9.92 11.81 -13.74
C ALA A 267 -8.68 12.74 -13.66
N HIS A 268 -7.46 12.20 -13.65
CA HIS A 268 -6.25 13.00 -13.48
C HIS A 268 -5.76 13.58 -14.82
N PRO A 269 -5.39 14.89 -14.91
CA PRO A 269 -4.96 15.54 -16.16
C PRO A 269 -3.78 14.87 -16.87
N LEU A 270 -2.89 14.20 -16.13
CA LEU A 270 -1.72 13.50 -16.68
C LEU A 270 -2.01 12.08 -17.16
N SER A 271 -3.22 11.55 -16.94
CA SER A 271 -3.59 10.18 -17.34
C SER A 271 -3.33 9.89 -18.83
N PRO A 272 -3.71 10.77 -19.77
CA PRO A 272 -3.43 10.54 -21.19
C PRO A 272 -1.93 10.46 -21.50
N VAL A 273 -1.10 11.20 -20.76
CA VAL A 273 0.36 11.18 -20.94
C VAL A 273 0.93 9.85 -20.45
N LEU A 274 0.54 9.40 -19.26
CA LEU A 274 1.00 8.16 -18.66
C LEU A 274 0.58 6.93 -19.50
N THR A 275 -0.68 6.87 -19.91
CA THR A 275 -1.22 5.75 -20.69
C THR A 275 -0.72 5.71 -22.14
N SER A 276 -0.15 6.82 -22.64
CA SER A 276 0.52 6.84 -23.95
C SER A 276 1.89 6.17 -23.96
N MET A 277 2.47 5.90 -22.79
CA MET A 277 3.78 5.26 -22.68
C MET A 277 3.66 3.74 -22.93
N PRO A 278 4.51 3.14 -23.79
CA PRO A 278 4.49 1.70 -24.02
C PRO A 278 4.71 0.90 -22.73
N GLY A 279 3.82 -0.04 -22.44
CA GLY A 279 3.92 -0.92 -21.26
C GLY A 279 3.37 -0.33 -19.97
N VAL A 280 2.90 0.90 -19.97
CA VAL A 280 2.23 1.50 -18.82
C VAL A 280 0.73 1.13 -18.83
N GLY A 281 0.28 0.51 -17.77
CA GLY A 281 -1.12 0.18 -17.51
C GLY A 281 -1.49 0.51 -16.06
N VAL A 282 -2.76 0.36 -15.72
CA VAL A 282 -3.28 0.70 -14.36
C VAL A 282 -2.55 -0.04 -13.22
N ARG A 283 -1.94 -1.19 -13.52
CA ARG A 283 -1.21 -2.03 -12.53
C ARG A 283 0.30 -2.08 -12.78
N THR A 284 0.85 -1.14 -13.55
CA THR A 284 2.27 -0.95 -13.78
C THR A 284 2.75 0.38 -13.26
#